data_c4db54da7329daffe91f7f9656681419
#
_entry.id   c4db54da7329daffe91f7f9656681419
#
_cell.length_a   1.000
_cell.length_b   1.000
_cell.length_c   1.000
_cell.angle_alpha   90.00
_cell.angle_beta   90.00
_cell.angle_gamma   90.00
#
_symmetry.space_group_name_H-M   'P 1'
#
loop_
_entity.id
_entity.type
_entity.pdbx_description
1 polymer ?
#
loop_
_entity_poly.entity_id
_entity_poly.type
_entity_poly.pdbx_seq_one_letter_code
_entity_poly.pdbx_strand_id
1 'polypeptide(L)'
;MASTIGPGERCLPFEDKSVIMSTHTTIFHPKKREERTGGWRCGSRTSMARNNAIKPAAPLWTRDFTIITLGSVVSMLGNSMSGFALSLLVLDYTQSSLLYAIYIAAFTAPQIIAPIFSGAILDRLSRKRTIYTLDFISAGIYATAALILSQGWFSFPILAVWCFVIGTINSIYMVAYESFYPMLITEGNYSKAYSIASVLETLSTVMIPVSTYVYNKVGIAPLLGANAVCFLTAAIAETQIRAEERYIEMQRATVTAGESSARRLLRDIGEGFRFLWSEKGLLAVACYFAFSSLASGASQVITLPYFKSTFENGEYVYMMVWGMMVVGRTVGGLVHYKVQLPIHRKYAIALAVYVLISLLEGTYLFMPVPVMMLMCLCNGLLGVTSYTIRISATQSYVPDEKKGRFNGAFNMLNTVGSLTGQLLAGALTVLLPARLVLSVFMAMTTVTAVVFIGGNKQAVSAIYNRQQ
;
A
#
# COMPACT_ATOMS: atom_id res chain seq x y z
N MET A 1 64.77 39.25 11.42
CA MET A 1 64.16 40.33 12.23
C MET A 1 62.78 39.81 12.61
N ALA A 2 62.63 39.27 13.77
CA ALA A 2 62.13 39.85 15.01
C ALA A 2 60.66 40.19 14.82
N SER A 3 59.69 39.82 15.59
CA SER A 3 59.51 39.29 16.95
C SER A 3 58.00 39.16 17.14
N THR A 4 57.53 38.19 17.75
CA THR A 4 57.12 37.94 19.15
C THR A 4 55.65 38.26 19.48
N ILE A 5 55.05 37.27 20.20
CA ILE A 5 54.09 37.29 21.31
C ILE A 5 52.59 37.36 21.01
N GLY A 6 51.87 36.40 21.25
CA GLY A 6 50.73 35.74 21.91
C GLY A 6 50.12 36.51 23.10
N PRO A 7 49.24 35.98 23.95
CA PRO A 7 47.95 35.30 23.73
C PRO A 7 46.80 36.07 24.42
N GLY A 8 45.56 35.65 24.26
CA GLY A 8 44.45 36.25 24.99
C GLY A 8 43.15 35.49 24.85
N GLU A 9 42.96 34.54 25.73
CA GLU A 9 41.65 33.93 26.05
C GLU A 9 40.65 35.01 26.51
N ARG A 10 39.45 34.96 25.98
CA ARG A 10 38.26 35.48 26.71
C ARG A 10 37.04 34.60 26.43
N CYS A 11 36.72 33.82 27.45
CA CYS A 11 35.40 33.23 27.63
C CYS A 11 34.36 34.37 27.81
N LEU A 12 33.20 34.22 27.13
CA LEU A 12 31.98 34.94 27.47
C LEU A 12 30.83 33.94 27.62
N PRO A 13 29.87 34.20 28.53
CA PRO A 13 28.98 33.18 29.06
C PRO A 13 27.71 33.06 28.22
N PHE A 14 27.16 31.84 28.23
CA PHE A 14 25.83 31.50 27.71
C PHE A 14 24.76 32.07 28.63
N GLU A 15 23.91 32.96 28.12
CA GLU A 15 22.67 33.40 28.77
C GLU A 15 21.54 32.43 28.43
N ASP A 16 21.02 31.83 29.49
CA ASP A 16 19.81 31.05 29.57
C ASP A 16 18.60 31.99 29.57
N LYS A 17 17.65 31.82 28.68
CA LYS A 17 16.32 32.42 28.77
C LYS A 17 15.23 31.37 28.65
N SER A 18 14.91 30.82 29.81
CA SER A 18 13.62 30.18 30.09
C SER A 18 12.60 31.28 30.52
N VAL A 19 11.43 31.27 29.94
CA VAL A 19 10.22 32.02 30.41
C VAL A 19 9.07 31.04 30.25
N ILE A 20 8.57 30.39 31.34
CA ILE A 20 7.44 30.78 32.25
C ILE A 20 6.08 30.64 31.51
N MET A 21 5.10 29.86 31.95
CA MET A 21 4.20 29.87 33.09
C MET A 21 3.25 28.67 32.95
N SER A 22 2.58 28.08 33.92
CA SER A 22 2.05 28.52 35.22
C SER A 22 1.42 27.30 35.95
N THR A 23 1.66 27.28 37.23
CA THR A 23 0.82 27.07 38.41
C THR A 23 -0.06 25.81 38.57
N HIS A 24 0.24 24.97 39.58
CA HIS A 24 -0.61 24.82 40.75
C HIS A 24 0.16 24.34 41.98
N THR A 25 -0.13 24.98 43.08
CA THR A 25 0.40 24.90 44.43
C THR A 25 0.02 23.62 45.15
N THR A 26 0.95 22.99 45.89
CA THR A 26 0.65 22.34 47.16
C THR A 26 1.89 22.32 48.05
N ILE A 27 1.69 22.78 49.23
CA ILE A 27 2.60 23.06 50.35
C ILE A 27 3.00 21.73 51.02
N PHE A 28 4.30 21.51 51.32
CA PHE A 28 4.73 20.77 52.50
C PHE A 28 6.07 21.29 53.06
N HIS A 29 6.13 21.40 54.37
CA HIS A 29 7.12 22.00 55.25
C HIS A 29 8.46 21.28 55.34
N PRO A 30 9.53 21.99 55.79
CA PRO A 30 10.90 21.46 55.86
C PRO A 30 11.23 20.82 57.20
N LYS A 31 12.09 19.78 57.24
CA LYS A 31 12.77 19.34 58.44
C LYS A 31 14.31 19.32 58.27
N LYS A 32 14.90 20.13 59.10
CA LYS A 32 16.22 20.21 59.74
C LYS A 32 17.37 19.32 59.22
N ARG A 33 18.44 20.06 58.96
CA ARG A 33 19.87 19.87 58.99
C ARG A 33 20.39 19.04 60.13
N GLU A 34 21.24 18.08 59.86
CA GLU A 34 22.32 17.65 60.76
C GLU A 34 23.62 17.47 59.96
N GLU A 35 24.62 18.23 60.36
CA GLU A 35 26.02 18.11 59.95
C GLU A 35 26.65 16.90 60.63
N ARG A 36 27.41 16.09 59.91
CA ARG A 36 28.54 15.33 60.45
C ARG A 36 29.67 15.20 59.44
N THR A 37 30.76 15.70 59.88
CA THR A 37 32.10 15.63 59.30
C THR A 37 32.65 14.23 59.22
N GLY A 38 33.44 13.96 58.15
CA GLY A 38 34.54 12.99 58.28
C GLY A 38 34.61 11.89 57.22
N GLY A 39 35.74 11.86 56.52
CA GLY A 39 36.31 10.63 56.01
C GLY A 39 36.32 10.42 54.50
N TRP A 40 37.32 10.91 53.81
CA TRP A 40 37.70 10.46 52.47
C TRP A 40 38.14 9.00 52.51
N ARG A 41 37.35 8.08 51.93
CA ARG A 41 37.82 6.74 51.54
C ARG A 41 37.70 6.60 50.04
N CYS A 42 38.83 6.43 49.42
CA CYS A 42 38.97 6.02 48.03
C CYS A 42 38.38 4.61 47.89
N GLY A 43 37.15 4.50 47.42
CA GLY A 43 36.47 3.23 47.12
C GLY A 43 36.54 2.97 45.62
N SER A 44 37.18 1.85 45.28
CA SER A 44 37.31 1.27 43.95
C SER A 44 35.99 1.35 43.15
N ARG A 45 36.06 1.98 41.98
CA ARG A 45 35.02 1.89 40.95
C ARG A 45 34.93 0.44 40.47
N THR A 46 34.12 -0.36 41.12
CA THR A 46 33.57 -1.56 40.48
C THR A 46 32.60 -1.10 39.40
N SER A 47 33.03 -1.27 38.17
CA SER A 47 32.21 -1.12 36.98
C SER A 47 30.98 -2.04 37.12
N MET A 48 29.82 -1.48 37.41
CA MET A 48 28.56 -2.15 37.10
C MET A 48 28.45 -2.20 35.56
N ALA A 49 29.09 -3.23 35.01
CA ALA A 49 28.70 -3.71 33.69
C ALA A 49 27.22 -4.10 33.79
N ARG A 50 26.34 -3.22 33.35
CA ARG A 50 24.96 -3.59 33.05
C ARG A 50 25.04 -4.72 32.01
N ASN A 51 24.90 -5.94 32.48
CA ASN A 51 24.54 -7.07 31.64
C ASN A 51 23.20 -6.72 30.93
N ASN A 52 23.28 -6.02 29.82
CA ASN A 52 22.25 -6.08 28.80
C ASN A 52 22.36 -7.49 28.19
N ALA A 53 21.89 -8.48 28.94
CA ALA A 53 21.56 -9.76 28.37
C ALA A 53 20.50 -9.44 27.29
N ILE A 54 20.93 -9.50 26.04
CA ILE A 54 20.01 -9.46 24.86
C ILE A 54 19.02 -10.59 25.13
N LYS A 55 17.81 -10.23 25.57
CA LYS A 55 16.71 -11.21 25.67
C LYS A 55 16.62 -11.87 24.31
N PRO A 56 16.68 -13.22 24.23
CA PRO A 56 16.52 -13.89 22.95
C PRO A 56 15.23 -13.39 22.33
N ALA A 57 15.32 -12.91 21.08
CA ALA A 57 14.16 -12.40 20.36
C ALA A 57 13.08 -13.48 20.37
N ALA A 58 11.89 -13.14 20.85
CA ALA A 58 10.77 -14.08 20.86
C ALA A 58 10.56 -14.64 19.46
N PRO A 59 10.21 -15.93 19.28
CA PRO A 59 10.04 -16.52 17.95
C PRO A 59 8.91 -15.78 17.20
N LEU A 60 9.12 -15.50 15.92
CA LEU A 60 8.11 -14.88 15.07
C LEU A 60 6.90 -15.81 14.87
N TRP A 61 7.19 -17.10 14.63
CA TRP A 61 6.18 -18.12 14.36
C TRP A 61 5.48 -18.56 15.65
N THR A 62 4.67 -17.64 16.19
CA THR A 62 3.70 -17.98 17.23
C THR A 62 2.50 -18.69 16.58
N ARG A 63 1.71 -19.42 17.39
CA ARG A 63 0.51 -20.09 16.90
C ARG A 63 -0.42 -19.13 16.15
N ASP A 64 -0.70 -17.97 16.72
CA ASP A 64 -1.65 -17.00 16.16
C ASP A 64 -1.11 -16.34 14.91
N PHE A 65 0.19 -15.98 14.90
CA PHE A 65 0.87 -15.47 13.69
C PHE A 65 0.89 -16.51 12.56
N THR A 66 1.11 -17.78 12.88
CA THR A 66 1.07 -18.86 11.89
C THR A 66 -0.32 -19.02 11.29
N ILE A 67 -1.37 -19.02 12.11
CA ILE A 67 -2.75 -19.17 11.66
C ILE A 67 -3.13 -18.02 10.72
N ILE A 68 -2.93 -16.76 11.14
CA ILE A 68 -3.30 -15.63 10.28
C ILE A 68 -2.50 -15.58 8.98
N THR A 69 -1.21 -15.90 9.04
CA THR A 69 -0.35 -15.90 7.85
C THR A 69 -0.76 -16.99 6.88
N LEU A 70 -0.95 -18.24 7.32
CA LEU A 70 -1.38 -19.34 6.46
C LEU A 70 -2.80 -19.16 5.94
N GLY A 71 -3.73 -18.67 6.77
CA GLY A 71 -5.09 -18.32 6.35
C GLY A 71 -5.08 -17.28 5.23
N SER A 72 -4.35 -16.18 5.43
CA SER A 72 -4.21 -15.13 4.42
C SER A 72 -3.59 -15.63 3.11
N VAL A 73 -2.58 -16.53 3.17
CA VAL A 73 -2.00 -17.15 1.96
C VAL A 73 -3.06 -17.90 1.15
N VAL A 74 -3.83 -18.75 1.82
CA VAL A 74 -4.85 -19.55 1.17
C VAL A 74 -5.93 -18.68 0.53
N SER A 75 -6.41 -17.67 1.25
CA SER A 75 -7.40 -16.69 0.73
C SER A 75 -6.83 -15.85 -0.42
N MET A 76 -5.58 -15.39 -0.34
CA MET A 76 -4.93 -14.61 -1.40
C MET A 76 -4.74 -15.41 -2.68
N LEU A 77 -4.31 -16.67 -2.59
CA LEU A 77 -4.16 -17.57 -3.74
C LEU A 77 -5.50 -17.83 -4.42
N GLY A 78 -6.54 -18.14 -3.64
CA GLY A 78 -7.90 -18.33 -4.13
C GLY A 78 -8.46 -17.07 -4.80
N ASN A 79 -8.29 -15.91 -4.19
CA ASN A 79 -8.72 -14.61 -4.74
C ASN A 79 -8.00 -14.27 -6.05
N SER A 80 -6.69 -14.46 -6.12
CA SER A 80 -5.92 -14.17 -7.34
C SER A 80 -6.34 -15.05 -8.49
N MET A 81 -6.59 -16.33 -8.20
CA MET A 81 -7.05 -17.31 -9.19
C MET A 81 -8.46 -16.99 -9.69
N SER A 82 -9.42 -16.76 -8.80
CA SER A 82 -10.80 -16.46 -9.18
C SER A 82 -10.97 -15.08 -9.80
N GLY A 83 -10.24 -14.07 -9.31
CA GLY A 83 -10.30 -12.70 -9.84
C GLY A 83 -9.85 -12.59 -11.29
N PHE A 84 -8.77 -13.29 -11.66
CA PHE A 84 -8.33 -13.31 -13.06
C PHE A 84 -9.29 -14.12 -13.95
N ALA A 85 -9.79 -15.28 -13.47
CA ALA A 85 -10.79 -16.06 -14.20
C ALA A 85 -12.10 -15.29 -14.44
N LEU A 86 -12.55 -14.49 -13.47
CA LEU A 86 -13.69 -13.60 -13.63
C LEU A 86 -13.45 -12.53 -14.70
N SER A 87 -12.23 -12.00 -14.78
CA SER A 87 -11.84 -11.06 -15.84
C SER A 87 -11.95 -11.69 -17.22
N LEU A 88 -11.53 -12.96 -17.38
CA LEU A 88 -11.68 -13.70 -18.62
C LEU A 88 -13.15 -13.99 -18.91
N LEU A 89 -13.93 -14.42 -17.92
CA LEU A 89 -15.38 -14.66 -18.07
C LEU A 89 -16.12 -13.43 -18.57
N VAL A 90 -15.88 -12.25 -17.97
CA VAL A 90 -16.53 -11.00 -18.40
C VAL A 90 -16.21 -10.69 -19.84
N LEU A 91 -14.96 -10.85 -20.27
CA LEU A 91 -14.55 -10.61 -21.65
C LEU A 91 -15.14 -11.64 -22.63
N ASP A 92 -15.23 -12.92 -22.24
CA ASP A 92 -15.80 -13.97 -23.07
C ASP A 92 -17.29 -13.76 -23.34
N TYR A 93 -18.05 -13.36 -22.32
CA TYR A 93 -19.50 -13.17 -22.47
C TYR A 93 -19.89 -11.81 -23.02
N THR A 94 -19.14 -10.76 -22.71
CA THR A 94 -19.55 -9.39 -23.07
C THR A 94 -18.88 -8.86 -24.33
N GLN A 95 -17.67 -9.36 -24.65
CA GLN A 95 -16.83 -8.89 -25.76
C GLN A 95 -16.65 -7.35 -25.74
N SER A 96 -16.80 -6.72 -24.56
CA SER A 96 -16.85 -5.26 -24.39
C SER A 96 -15.83 -4.76 -23.39
N SER A 97 -14.92 -3.92 -23.84
CA SER A 97 -13.95 -3.24 -22.95
C SER A 97 -14.63 -2.29 -21.96
N LEU A 98 -15.77 -1.68 -22.35
CA LEU A 98 -16.55 -0.83 -21.45
C LEU A 98 -17.16 -1.63 -20.30
N LEU A 99 -17.80 -2.77 -20.61
CA LEU A 99 -18.37 -3.64 -19.55
C LEU A 99 -17.27 -4.23 -18.67
N TYR A 100 -16.13 -4.56 -19.26
CA TYR A 100 -14.94 -4.96 -18.47
C TYR A 100 -14.47 -3.84 -17.53
N ALA A 101 -14.44 -2.59 -18.01
CA ALA A 101 -14.08 -1.45 -17.16
C ALA A 101 -15.10 -1.23 -16.02
N ILE A 102 -16.40 -1.40 -16.28
CA ILE A 102 -17.44 -1.32 -15.24
C ILE A 102 -17.26 -2.44 -14.21
N TYR A 103 -16.92 -3.65 -14.66
CA TYR A 103 -16.61 -4.79 -13.78
C TYR A 103 -15.45 -4.46 -12.81
N ILE A 104 -14.32 -3.97 -13.34
CA ILE A 104 -13.16 -3.58 -12.52
C ILE A 104 -13.53 -2.40 -11.59
N ALA A 105 -14.23 -1.40 -12.11
CA ALA A 105 -14.67 -0.24 -11.33
C ALA A 105 -15.63 -0.62 -10.19
N ALA A 106 -16.53 -1.58 -10.42
CA ALA A 106 -17.44 -2.09 -9.40
C ALA A 106 -16.69 -2.72 -8.20
N PHE A 107 -15.56 -3.38 -8.46
CA PHE A 107 -14.70 -3.92 -7.41
C PHE A 107 -13.86 -2.83 -6.72
N THR A 108 -13.40 -1.82 -7.47
CA THR A 108 -12.50 -0.76 -6.97
C THR A 108 -13.25 0.35 -6.22
N ALA A 109 -14.46 0.70 -6.65
CA ALA A 109 -15.23 1.82 -6.08
C ALA A 109 -15.44 1.72 -4.55
N PRO A 110 -15.78 0.55 -3.98
CA PRO A 110 -15.91 0.40 -2.54
C PRO A 110 -14.64 0.70 -1.75
N GLN A 111 -13.45 0.55 -2.34
CA GLN A 111 -12.18 0.82 -1.67
C GLN A 111 -11.98 2.30 -1.31
N ILE A 112 -12.77 3.20 -1.91
CA ILE A 112 -12.78 4.62 -1.55
C ILE A 112 -13.72 4.85 -0.36
N ILE A 113 -14.88 4.23 -0.40
CA ILE A 113 -15.99 4.53 0.50
C ILE A 113 -15.95 3.67 1.77
N ALA A 114 -15.66 2.37 1.63
CA ALA A 114 -15.74 1.42 2.73
C ALA A 114 -14.76 1.73 3.88
N PRO A 115 -13.50 2.16 3.68
CA PRO A 115 -12.61 2.52 4.78
C PRO A 115 -13.15 3.64 5.67
N ILE A 116 -13.97 4.55 5.12
CA ILE A 116 -14.60 5.66 5.87
C ILE A 116 -15.57 5.14 6.93
N PHE A 117 -16.32 4.11 6.59
CA PHE A 117 -17.30 3.51 7.49
C PHE A 117 -16.73 2.36 8.32
N SER A 118 -15.82 1.57 7.73
CA SER A 118 -15.23 0.41 8.41
C SER A 118 -14.36 0.80 9.61
N GLY A 119 -13.63 1.90 9.55
CA GLY A 119 -12.88 2.41 10.71
C GLY A 119 -13.79 2.62 11.92
N ALA A 120 -14.95 3.26 11.72
CA ALA A 120 -15.94 3.48 12.78
C ALA A 120 -16.54 2.20 13.35
N ILE A 121 -16.72 1.20 12.51
CA ILE A 121 -17.27 -0.11 12.88
C ILE A 121 -16.19 -0.93 13.60
N LEU A 122 -14.97 -0.98 13.08
CA LEU A 122 -13.86 -1.76 13.61
C LEU A 122 -13.33 -1.24 14.95
N ASP A 123 -13.49 0.06 15.24
CA ASP A 123 -13.16 0.62 16.56
C ASP A 123 -14.03 0.03 17.68
N ARG A 124 -15.22 -0.51 17.34
CA ARG A 124 -16.18 -1.07 18.30
C ARG A 124 -16.25 -2.59 18.28
N LEU A 125 -15.80 -3.21 17.19
CA LEU A 125 -15.86 -4.65 16.97
C LEU A 125 -14.48 -5.29 17.16
N SER A 126 -14.46 -6.57 17.46
CA SER A 126 -13.26 -7.38 17.44
C SER A 126 -12.76 -7.52 15.99
N ARG A 127 -11.54 -7.07 15.72
CA ARG A 127 -10.89 -7.21 14.41
C ARG A 127 -10.80 -8.67 13.98
N LYS A 128 -10.41 -9.53 14.92
CA LYS A 128 -10.39 -10.98 14.73
C LYS A 128 -11.76 -11.53 14.29
N ARG A 129 -12.82 -11.15 15.02
CA ARG A 129 -14.18 -11.60 14.66
C ARG A 129 -14.62 -11.09 13.31
N THR A 130 -14.29 -9.85 12.98
CA THR A 130 -14.58 -9.26 11.68
C THR A 130 -13.89 -10.05 10.56
N ILE A 131 -12.60 -10.37 10.70
CA ILE A 131 -11.81 -11.11 9.70
C ILE A 131 -12.48 -12.44 9.38
N TYR A 132 -12.63 -13.36 10.35
CA TYR A 132 -13.19 -14.67 10.05
C TYR A 132 -14.67 -14.62 9.65
N THR A 133 -15.46 -13.65 10.15
CA THR A 133 -16.86 -13.51 9.73
C THR A 133 -16.96 -13.09 8.27
N LEU A 134 -16.12 -12.14 7.82
CA LEU A 134 -16.07 -11.72 6.43
C LEU A 134 -15.59 -12.85 5.51
N ASP A 135 -14.67 -13.71 5.98
CA ASP A 135 -14.23 -14.88 5.23
C ASP A 135 -15.32 -15.93 5.12
N PHE A 136 -16.12 -16.19 6.17
CA PHE A 136 -17.31 -17.04 6.09
C PHE A 136 -18.35 -16.50 5.10
N ILE A 137 -18.61 -15.19 5.14
CA ILE A 137 -19.53 -14.54 4.19
C ILE A 137 -18.99 -14.67 2.77
N SER A 138 -17.71 -14.41 2.55
CA SER A 138 -17.06 -14.56 1.25
C SER A 138 -17.16 -16.01 0.75
N ALA A 139 -16.90 -16.99 1.59
CA ALA A 139 -17.06 -18.41 1.23
C ALA A 139 -18.49 -18.72 0.73
N GLY A 140 -19.51 -18.24 1.44
CA GLY A 140 -20.92 -18.38 1.03
C GLY A 140 -21.24 -17.71 -0.31
N ILE A 141 -20.75 -16.47 -0.49
CA ILE A 141 -20.96 -15.69 -1.72
C ILE A 141 -20.25 -16.33 -2.92
N TYR A 142 -19.01 -16.82 -2.77
CA TYR A 142 -18.30 -17.51 -3.85
C TYR A 142 -18.90 -18.88 -4.15
N ALA A 143 -19.38 -19.63 -3.14
CA ALA A 143 -20.07 -20.89 -3.33
C ALA A 143 -21.39 -20.72 -4.11
N THR A 144 -22.19 -19.72 -3.75
CA THR A 144 -23.44 -19.41 -4.48
C THR A 144 -23.17 -18.97 -5.92
N ALA A 145 -22.14 -18.15 -6.16
CA ALA A 145 -21.75 -17.78 -7.52
C ALA A 145 -21.28 -18.99 -8.33
N ALA A 146 -20.51 -19.91 -7.73
CA ALA A 146 -20.09 -21.15 -8.37
C ALA A 146 -21.30 -22.01 -8.80
N LEU A 147 -22.30 -22.15 -7.93
CA LEU A 147 -23.52 -22.90 -8.22
C LEU A 147 -24.35 -22.26 -9.35
N ILE A 148 -24.54 -20.94 -9.32
CA ILE A 148 -25.30 -20.21 -10.36
C ILE A 148 -24.60 -20.36 -11.72
N LEU A 149 -23.29 -20.14 -11.77
CA LEU A 149 -22.52 -20.21 -13.01
C LEU A 149 -22.34 -21.65 -13.51
N SER A 150 -22.39 -22.66 -12.64
CA SER A 150 -22.38 -24.08 -13.05
C SER A 150 -23.63 -24.49 -13.79
N GLN A 151 -24.76 -23.78 -13.58
CA GLN A 151 -26.02 -23.97 -14.30
C GLN A 151 -26.07 -23.19 -15.62
N GLY A 152 -24.98 -22.52 -16.01
CA GLY A 152 -24.89 -21.71 -17.22
C GLY A 152 -25.59 -20.36 -17.14
N TRP A 153 -26.04 -19.92 -15.96
CA TRP A 153 -26.69 -18.63 -15.80
C TRP A 153 -25.65 -17.52 -15.66
N PHE A 154 -25.58 -16.67 -16.65
CA PHE A 154 -24.74 -15.48 -16.62
C PHE A 154 -25.58 -14.21 -16.82
N SER A 155 -25.41 -13.23 -15.93
CA SER A 155 -26.01 -11.91 -16.06
C SER A 155 -25.00 -10.87 -15.61
N PHE A 156 -24.58 -10.00 -16.53
CA PHE A 156 -23.59 -8.96 -16.24
C PHE A 156 -24.02 -8.00 -15.12
N PRO A 157 -25.28 -7.49 -15.06
CA PRO A 157 -25.70 -6.63 -13.95
C PRO A 157 -25.59 -7.32 -12.58
N ILE A 158 -25.98 -8.59 -12.50
CA ILE A 158 -25.87 -9.37 -11.26
C ILE A 158 -24.40 -9.54 -10.87
N LEU A 159 -23.53 -9.84 -11.83
CA LEU A 159 -22.11 -9.96 -11.61
C LEU A 159 -21.49 -8.62 -11.13
N ALA A 160 -21.88 -7.50 -11.71
CA ALA A 160 -21.39 -6.17 -11.29
C ALA A 160 -21.79 -5.84 -9.84
N VAL A 161 -23.03 -6.13 -9.44
CA VAL A 161 -23.51 -5.98 -8.05
C VAL A 161 -22.73 -6.91 -7.13
N TRP A 162 -22.54 -8.17 -7.53
CA TRP A 162 -21.76 -9.16 -6.79
C TRP A 162 -20.31 -8.69 -6.59
N CYS A 163 -19.67 -8.15 -7.63
CA CYS A 163 -18.32 -7.59 -7.54
C CYS A 163 -18.26 -6.38 -6.60
N PHE A 164 -19.26 -5.52 -6.61
CA PHE A 164 -19.36 -4.39 -5.69
C PHE A 164 -19.46 -4.88 -4.23
N VAL A 165 -20.25 -5.91 -3.95
CA VAL A 165 -20.38 -6.51 -2.62
C VAL A 165 -19.06 -7.13 -2.17
N ILE A 166 -18.42 -7.93 -3.03
CA ILE A 166 -17.10 -8.53 -2.72
C ILE A 166 -16.03 -7.46 -2.55
N GLY A 167 -16.01 -6.43 -3.38
CA GLY A 167 -15.09 -5.28 -3.21
C GLY A 167 -15.29 -4.56 -1.88
N THR A 168 -16.54 -4.44 -1.42
CA THR A 168 -16.87 -3.86 -0.11
C THR A 168 -16.34 -4.74 1.03
N ILE A 169 -16.60 -6.04 0.97
CA ILE A 169 -16.11 -7.03 1.95
C ILE A 169 -14.58 -7.01 2.01
N ASN A 170 -13.93 -7.06 0.85
CA ASN A 170 -12.47 -7.03 0.74
C ASN A 170 -11.88 -5.73 1.35
N SER A 171 -12.52 -4.58 1.10
CA SER A 171 -12.05 -3.32 1.65
C SER A 171 -12.16 -3.27 3.19
N ILE A 172 -13.26 -3.76 3.75
CA ILE A 172 -13.43 -3.86 5.22
C ILE A 172 -12.44 -4.87 5.81
N TYR A 173 -12.27 -6.02 5.15
CA TYR A 173 -11.30 -7.05 5.52
C TYR A 173 -9.88 -6.48 5.60
N MET A 174 -9.43 -5.75 4.57
CA MET A 174 -8.09 -5.17 4.53
C MET A 174 -7.84 -4.19 5.69
N VAL A 175 -8.80 -3.33 6.03
CA VAL A 175 -8.68 -2.43 7.19
C VAL A 175 -8.58 -3.20 8.50
N ALA A 176 -9.37 -4.27 8.65
CA ALA A 176 -9.30 -5.14 9.84
C ALA A 176 -7.96 -5.88 9.89
N TYR A 177 -7.52 -6.45 8.78
CA TYR A 177 -6.27 -7.21 8.66
C TYR A 177 -5.05 -6.34 8.93
N GLU A 178 -4.91 -5.20 8.26
CA GLU A 178 -3.78 -4.27 8.44
C GLU A 178 -3.65 -3.75 9.87
N SER A 179 -4.76 -3.66 10.59
CA SER A 179 -4.76 -3.24 11.99
C SER A 179 -4.58 -4.39 12.97
N PHE A 180 -4.89 -5.63 12.60
CA PHE A 180 -4.75 -6.81 13.46
C PHE A 180 -3.40 -7.52 13.29
N TYR A 181 -2.91 -7.64 12.06
CA TYR A 181 -1.67 -8.35 11.74
C TYR A 181 -0.45 -7.86 12.54
N PRO A 182 -0.20 -6.55 12.70
CA PRO A 182 0.92 -6.07 13.51
C PRO A 182 0.85 -6.47 15.00
N MET A 183 -0.36 -6.68 15.53
CA MET A 183 -0.54 -7.08 16.93
C MET A 183 -0.09 -8.52 17.21
N LEU A 184 -0.01 -9.35 16.18
CA LEU A 184 0.43 -10.75 16.28
C LEU A 184 1.95 -10.91 16.09
N ILE A 185 2.63 -9.84 15.70
CA ILE A 185 4.08 -9.85 15.46
C ILE A 185 4.80 -9.62 16.79
N THR A 186 5.71 -10.52 17.14
CA THR A 186 6.56 -10.38 18.32
C THR A 186 7.56 -9.23 18.14
N GLU A 187 7.89 -8.54 19.24
CA GLU A 187 8.84 -7.42 19.22
C GLU A 187 10.17 -7.80 18.57
N GLY A 188 10.69 -6.92 17.72
CA GLY A 188 11.92 -7.11 16.96
C GLY A 188 11.77 -7.91 15.65
N ASN A 189 10.61 -8.48 15.34
CA ASN A 189 10.39 -9.30 14.14
C ASN A 189 9.54 -8.64 13.05
N TYR A 190 9.18 -7.36 13.17
CA TYR A 190 8.34 -6.65 12.19
C TYR A 190 8.89 -6.73 10.76
N SER A 191 10.19 -6.50 10.58
CA SER A 191 10.83 -6.58 9.26
C SER A 191 10.68 -7.96 8.62
N LYS A 192 10.85 -9.03 9.39
CA LYS A 192 10.70 -10.42 8.90
C LYS A 192 9.25 -10.72 8.53
N ALA A 193 8.27 -10.29 9.34
CA ALA A 193 6.86 -10.50 9.09
C ALA A 193 6.40 -9.80 7.81
N TYR A 194 6.76 -8.53 7.62
CA TYR A 194 6.42 -7.80 6.40
C TYR A 194 7.17 -8.31 5.16
N SER A 195 8.39 -8.85 5.32
CA SER A 195 9.08 -9.54 4.23
C SER A 195 8.32 -10.80 3.79
N ILE A 196 7.79 -11.58 4.74
CA ILE A 196 6.94 -12.74 4.44
C ILE A 196 5.69 -12.28 3.69
N ALA A 197 4.98 -11.26 4.18
CA ALA A 197 3.79 -10.72 3.51
C ALA A 197 4.08 -10.29 2.06
N SER A 198 5.21 -9.63 1.81
CA SER A 198 5.62 -9.22 0.45
C SER A 198 5.92 -10.42 -0.47
N VAL A 199 6.54 -11.47 0.05
CA VAL A 199 6.76 -12.72 -0.73
C VAL A 199 5.43 -13.38 -1.07
N LEU A 200 4.48 -13.39 -0.15
CA LEU A 200 3.16 -13.98 -0.36
C LEU A 200 2.35 -13.19 -1.40
N GLU A 201 2.41 -11.87 -1.36
CA GLU A 201 1.81 -11.00 -2.38
C GLU A 201 2.40 -11.30 -3.78
N THR A 202 3.71 -11.48 -3.87
CA THR A 202 4.37 -11.88 -5.13
C THR A 202 3.92 -13.27 -5.58
N LEU A 203 3.80 -14.23 -4.66
CA LEU A 203 3.35 -15.59 -4.96
C LEU A 203 1.91 -15.60 -5.49
N SER A 204 1.03 -14.73 -5.02
CA SER A 204 -0.34 -14.63 -5.50
C SER A 204 -0.40 -14.30 -7.00
N THR A 205 0.57 -13.56 -7.53
CA THR A 205 0.67 -13.22 -8.95
C THR A 205 0.95 -14.45 -9.82
N VAL A 206 1.61 -15.49 -9.27
CA VAL A 206 1.88 -16.75 -9.97
C VAL A 206 0.57 -17.52 -10.22
N MET A 207 -0.49 -17.22 -9.48
CA MET A 207 -1.80 -17.86 -9.70
C MET A 207 -2.49 -17.41 -11.00
N ILE A 208 -2.07 -16.31 -11.62
CA ILE A 208 -2.64 -15.82 -12.89
C ILE A 208 -2.51 -16.85 -14.03
N PRO A 209 -1.32 -17.38 -14.36
CA PRO A 209 -1.18 -18.46 -15.35
C PRO A 209 -1.97 -19.71 -15.00
N VAL A 210 -1.96 -20.11 -13.72
CA VAL A 210 -2.72 -21.26 -13.24
C VAL A 210 -4.22 -21.04 -13.45
N SER A 211 -4.71 -19.86 -13.11
CA SER A 211 -6.11 -19.44 -13.32
C SER A 211 -6.53 -19.58 -14.78
N THR A 212 -5.72 -19.06 -15.71
CA THR A 212 -6.01 -19.12 -17.13
C THR A 212 -6.09 -20.55 -17.63
N TYR A 213 -5.10 -21.38 -17.26
CA TYR A 213 -5.07 -22.76 -17.67
C TYR A 213 -6.30 -23.55 -17.17
N VAL A 214 -6.63 -23.39 -15.88
CA VAL A 214 -7.79 -24.07 -15.28
C VAL A 214 -9.09 -23.52 -15.85
N TYR A 215 -9.23 -22.21 -16.02
CA TYR A 215 -10.41 -21.58 -16.64
C TYR A 215 -10.68 -22.15 -18.03
N ASN A 216 -9.66 -22.23 -18.89
CA ASN A 216 -9.80 -22.75 -20.25
C ASN A 216 -10.10 -24.25 -20.31
N LYS A 217 -9.79 -25.03 -19.26
CA LYS A 217 -10.03 -26.48 -19.21
C LYS A 217 -11.36 -26.86 -18.58
N VAL A 218 -11.73 -26.23 -17.49
CA VAL A 218 -12.89 -26.63 -16.67
C VAL A 218 -13.90 -25.52 -16.43
N GLY A 219 -13.64 -24.31 -16.93
CA GLY A 219 -14.52 -23.14 -16.78
C GLY A 219 -14.38 -22.45 -15.43
N ILE A 220 -15.29 -21.49 -15.18
CA ILE A 220 -15.24 -20.57 -14.02
C ILE A 220 -15.75 -21.23 -12.72
N ALA A 221 -16.80 -22.08 -12.81
CA ALA A 221 -17.49 -22.58 -11.62
C ALA A 221 -16.58 -23.37 -10.66
N PRO A 222 -15.70 -24.30 -11.11
CA PRO A 222 -14.75 -24.97 -10.22
C PRO A 222 -13.74 -24.01 -9.55
N LEU A 223 -13.33 -22.94 -10.24
CA LEU A 223 -12.42 -21.94 -9.70
C LEU A 223 -13.06 -21.15 -8.55
N LEU A 224 -14.32 -20.74 -8.73
CA LEU A 224 -15.06 -20.05 -7.66
C LEU A 224 -15.36 -21.00 -6.50
N GLY A 225 -15.66 -22.28 -6.77
CA GLY A 225 -15.83 -23.31 -5.75
C GLY A 225 -14.56 -23.54 -4.95
N ALA A 226 -13.40 -23.63 -5.61
CA ALA A 226 -12.10 -23.73 -4.95
C ALA A 226 -11.81 -22.51 -4.08
N ASN A 227 -12.11 -21.29 -4.57
CA ASN A 227 -11.95 -20.08 -3.78
C ASN A 227 -12.90 -20.04 -2.56
N ALA A 228 -14.14 -20.51 -2.71
CA ALA A 228 -15.06 -20.69 -1.58
C ALA A 228 -14.48 -21.61 -0.49
N VAL A 229 -13.86 -22.73 -0.89
CA VAL A 229 -13.18 -23.64 0.03
C VAL A 229 -11.96 -22.98 0.68
N CYS A 230 -11.19 -22.19 -0.08
CA CYS A 230 -10.06 -21.42 0.47
C CYS A 230 -10.53 -20.46 1.57
N PHE A 231 -11.57 -19.68 1.33
CA PHE A 231 -12.13 -18.78 2.35
C PHE A 231 -12.69 -19.54 3.56
N LEU A 232 -13.39 -20.63 3.32
CA LEU A 232 -13.94 -21.45 4.40
C LEU A 232 -12.84 -22.03 5.29
N THR A 233 -11.77 -22.55 4.71
CA THR A 233 -10.64 -23.11 5.46
C THR A 233 -9.88 -22.04 6.22
N ALA A 234 -9.67 -20.85 5.62
CA ALA A 234 -9.07 -19.70 6.28
C ALA A 234 -9.93 -19.26 7.48
N ALA A 235 -11.23 -19.07 7.28
CA ALA A 235 -12.17 -18.67 8.34
C ALA A 235 -12.17 -19.65 9.52
N ILE A 236 -12.23 -20.96 9.25
CA ILE A 236 -12.17 -22.01 10.29
C ILE A 236 -10.85 -21.94 11.06
N ALA A 237 -9.72 -21.78 10.38
CA ALA A 237 -8.42 -21.64 11.02
C ALA A 237 -8.35 -20.37 11.89
N GLU A 238 -8.84 -19.25 11.40
CA GLU A 238 -8.79 -17.95 12.07
C GLU A 238 -9.69 -17.87 13.32
N THR A 239 -10.75 -18.68 13.40
CA THR A 239 -11.54 -18.82 14.65
C THR A 239 -10.69 -19.33 15.82
N GLN A 240 -9.60 -20.06 15.54
CA GLN A 240 -8.72 -20.63 16.55
C GLN A 240 -7.66 -19.65 17.10
N ILE A 241 -7.57 -18.43 16.58
CA ILE A 241 -6.68 -17.38 17.08
C ILE A 241 -7.11 -17.02 18.51
N ARG A 242 -6.15 -16.98 19.44
CA ARG A 242 -6.41 -16.72 20.87
C ARG A 242 -5.94 -15.33 21.32
N ALA A 243 -5.34 -14.55 20.45
CA ALA A 243 -4.84 -13.22 20.80
C ALA A 243 -5.93 -12.37 21.47
N GLU A 244 -5.56 -11.75 22.60
CA GLU A 244 -6.45 -10.84 23.35
C GLU A 244 -6.41 -9.45 22.70
N GLU A 245 -7.57 -8.90 22.43
CA GLU A 245 -7.73 -7.56 21.85
C GLU A 245 -7.95 -6.52 22.96
N ARG A 246 -6.93 -6.31 23.82
CA ARG A 246 -6.97 -5.37 24.96
C ARG A 246 -7.31 -3.92 24.59
N TYR A 247 -7.06 -3.53 23.34
CA TYR A 247 -7.39 -2.19 22.86
C TYR A 247 -8.91 -1.92 22.88
N ILE A 248 -9.75 -2.94 22.76
CA ILE A 248 -11.21 -2.79 22.79
C ILE A 248 -11.67 -2.22 24.12
N GLU A 249 -11.10 -2.69 25.23
CA GLU A 249 -11.41 -2.20 26.57
C GLU A 249 -10.94 -0.77 26.77
N MET A 250 -9.70 -0.45 26.31
CA MET A 250 -9.15 0.91 26.37
C MET A 250 -9.94 1.89 25.49
N GLN A 251 -10.33 1.50 24.30
CA GLN A 251 -11.12 2.35 23.41
C GLN A 251 -12.55 2.53 23.89
N ARG A 252 -13.19 1.50 24.47
CA ARG A 252 -14.51 1.63 25.11
C ARG A 252 -14.48 2.64 26.27
N ALA A 253 -13.38 2.69 27.01
CA ALA A 253 -13.19 3.64 28.10
C ALA A 253 -12.96 5.09 27.61
N THR A 254 -12.37 5.28 26.41
CA THR A 254 -12.08 6.61 25.84
C THR A 254 -13.20 7.18 24.95
N VAL A 255 -14.15 6.36 24.48
CA VAL A 255 -15.27 6.76 23.60
C VAL A 255 -16.39 7.55 24.34
N THR A 256 -16.18 8.01 25.57
CA THR A 256 -17.12 8.92 26.25
C THR A 256 -17.20 10.32 25.63
N ALA A 257 -16.45 10.67 24.60
CA ALA A 257 -16.49 11.96 23.93
C ALA A 257 -17.04 11.86 22.49
N GLY A 258 -18.33 11.84 22.33
CA GLY A 258 -19.24 12.45 21.34
C GLY A 258 -18.92 12.48 19.83
N GLU A 259 -17.75 12.13 19.32
CA GLU A 259 -17.44 12.24 17.90
C GLU A 259 -17.44 10.86 17.20
N SER A 260 -18.23 10.72 16.12
CA SER A 260 -18.23 9.47 15.36
C SER A 260 -16.89 9.26 14.66
N SER A 261 -16.37 8.02 14.64
CA SER A 261 -15.11 7.66 13.98
C SER A 261 -15.07 8.07 12.50
N ALA A 262 -16.22 8.01 11.79
CA ALA A 262 -16.33 8.48 10.41
C ALA A 262 -16.08 10.00 10.29
N ARG A 263 -16.62 10.81 11.21
CA ARG A 263 -16.38 12.26 11.21
C ARG A 263 -14.92 12.58 11.50
N ARG A 264 -14.30 11.84 12.42
CA ARG A 264 -12.87 11.95 12.73
C ARG A 264 -12.02 11.63 11.50
N LEU A 265 -12.30 10.51 10.80
CA LEU A 265 -11.58 10.12 9.59
C LEU A 265 -11.73 11.16 8.46
N LEU A 266 -12.95 11.65 8.22
CA LEU A 266 -13.17 12.73 7.24
C LEU A 266 -12.43 14.01 7.59
N ARG A 267 -12.34 14.35 8.87
CA ARG A 267 -11.53 15.47 9.36
C ARG A 267 -10.05 15.21 9.12
N ASP A 268 -9.54 14.03 9.45
CA ASP A 268 -8.14 13.66 9.26
C ASP A 268 -7.74 13.66 7.78
N ILE A 269 -8.63 13.18 6.89
CA ILE A 269 -8.46 13.28 5.43
C ILE A 269 -8.45 14.76 5.00
N GLY A 270 -9.40 15.56 5.49
CA GLY A 270 -9.45 17.00 5.21
C GLY A 270 -8.19 17.75 5.67
N GLU A 271 -7.66 17.41 6.84
CA GLU A 271 -6.39 17.94 7.34
C GLU A 271 -5.20 17.47 6.50
N GLY A 272 -5.22 16.21 6.03
CA GLY A 272 -4.24 15.67 5.09
C GLY A 272 -4.22 16.43 3.77
N PHE A 273 -5.39 16.72 3.18
CA PHE A 273 -5.50 17.56 1.99
C PHE A 273 -5.03 19.00 2.24
N ARG A 274 -5.39 19.61 3.38
CA ARG A 274 -4.92 20.95 3.74
C ARG A 274 -3.40 20.99 3.86
N PHE A 275 -2.80 19.96 4.47
CA PHE A 275 -1.35 19.83 4.55
C PHE A 275 -0.71 19.65 3.18
N LEU A 276 -1.26 18.82 2.31
CA LEU A 276 -0.81 18.69 0.92
C LEU A 276 -0.84 20.03 0.18
N TRP A 277 -1.92 20.81 0.34
CA TRP A 277 -2.06 22.12 -0.31
C TRP A 277 -1.09 23.18 0.21
N SER A 278 -0.69 23.08 1.49
CA SER A 278 0.27 24.02 2.09
C SER A 278 1.70 23.81 1.61
N GLU A 279 2.05 22.59 1.16
CA GLU A 279 3.41 22.17 0.80
C GLU A 279 3.54 21.98 -0.72
N LYS A 280 4.05 23.02 -1.43
CA LYS A 280 4.16 23.03 -2.91
C LYS A 280 4.84 21.78 -3.49
N GLY A 281 5.89 21.28 -2.83
CA GLY A 281 6.61 20.09 -3.30
C GLY A 281 5.79 18.80 -3.17
N LEU A 282 5.10 18.62 -2.02
CA LEU A 282 4.23 17.46 -1.81
C LEU A 282 2.99 17.50 -2.71
N LEU A 283 2.43 18.69 -2.92
CA LEU A 283 1.31 18.89 -3.84
C LEU A 283 1.70 18.52 -5.27
N ALA A 284 2.87 18.96 -5.75
CA ALA A 284 3.36 18.60 -7.07
C ALA A 284 3.53 17.08 -7.23
N VAL A 285 4.10 16.41 -6.23
CA VAL A 285 4.23 14.96 -6.21
C VAL A 285 2.85 14.28 -6.19
N ALA A 286 1.93 14.73 -5.36
CA ALA A 286 0.59 14.16 -5.25
C ALA A 286 -0.21 14.33 -6.55
N CYS A 287 -0.17 15.52 -7.19
CA CYS A 287 -0.80 15.76 -8.48
C CYS A 287 -0.23 14.84 -9.57
N TYR A 288 1.09 14.73 -9.69
CA TYR A 288 1.71 13.82 -10.63
C TYR A 288 1.22 12.36 -10.41
N PHE A 289 1.24 11.87 -9.17
CA PHE A 289 0.83 10.49 -8.88
C PHE A 289 -0.67 10.27 -9.06
N ALA A 290 -1.52 11.27 -8.89
CA ALA A 290 -2.94 11.18 -9.22
C ALA A 290 -3.16 10.93 -10.71
N PHE A 291 -2.48 11.68 -11.58
CA PHE A 291 -2.51 11.46 -13.02
C PHE A 291 -1.84 10.16 -13.45
N SER A 292 -0.75 9.78 -12.80
CA SER A 292 -0.12 8.46 -13.00
C SER A 292 -1.06 7.31 -12.62
N SER A 293 -1.79 7.43 -11.52
CA SER A 293 -2.80 6.45 -11.10
C SER A 293 -4.00 6.41 -12.06
N LEU A 294 -4.41 7.55 -12.60
CA LEU A 294 -5.43 7.62 -13.63
C LEU A 294 -4.99 6.85 -14.89
N ALA A 295 -3.76 7.05 -15.36
CA ALA A 295 -3.21 6.31 -16.49
C ALA A 295 -3.02 4.81 -16.18
N SER A 296 -2.62 4.47 -14.96
CA SER A 296 -2.53 3.08 -14.50
C SER A 296 -3.90 2.39 -14.47
N GLY A 297 -4.95 3.09 -14.01
CA GLY A 297 -6.32 2.60 -14.08
C GLY A 297 -6.78 2.34 -15.52
N ALA A 298 -6.43 3.24 -16.44
CA ALA A 298 -6.69 3.05 -17.87
C ALA A 298 -5.96 1.82 -18.43
N SER A 299 -4.68 1.65 -18.08
CA SER A 299 -3.89 0.48 -18.49
C SER A 299 -4.51 -0.83 -18.03
N GLN A 300 -5.02 -0.90 -16.79
CA GLN A 300 -5.65 -2.10 -16.23
C GLN A 300 -6.87 -2.58 -17.05
N VAL A 301 -7.68 -1.67 -17.58
CA VAL A 301 -8.89 -2.03 -18.33
C VAL A 301 -8.67 -2.16 -19.83
N ILE A 302 -7.59 -1.60 -20.36
CA ILE A 302 -7.26 -1.65 -21.79
C ILE A 302 -6.47 -2.91 -22.14
N THR A 303 -5.51 -3.27 -21.29
CA THR A 303 -4.44 -4.20 -21.68
C THR A 303 -4.96 -5.60 -21.97
N LEU A 304 -5.67 -6.24 -21.02
CA LEU A 304 -6.16 -7.61 -21.21
C LEU A 304 -7.18 -7.72 -22.38
N PRO A 305 -8.19 -6.83 -22.50
CA PRO A 305 -9.07 -6.85 -23.67
C PRO A 305 -8.32 -6.67 -25.00
N TYR A 306 -7.33 -5.79 -25.06
CA TYR A 306 -6.51 -5.58 -26.25
C TYR A 306 -5.79 -6.87 -26.67
N PHE A 307 -5.09 -7.54 -25.76
CA PHE A 307 -4.39 -8.78 -26.09
C PHE A 307 -5.36 -9.88 -26.52
N LYS A 308 -6.49 -10.01 -25.83
CA LYS A 308 -7.50 -11.02 -26.14
C LYS A 308 -8.16 -10.83 -27.49
N SER A 309 -8.35 -9.58 -27.92
CA SER A 309 -8.97 -9.26 -29.23
C SER A 309 -7.97 -9.23 -30.38
N THR A 310 -6.64 -9.09 -30.10
CA THR A 310 -5.61 -8.88 -31.14
C THR A 310 -4.84 -10.15 -31.46
N PHE A 311 -4.65 -11.04 -30.52
CA PHE A 311 -3.81 -12.23 -30.66
C PHE A 311 -4.63 -13.51 -30.50
N GLU A 312 -4.29 -14.54 -31.29
CA GLU A 312 -4.75 -15.90 -31.03
C GLU A 312 -4.15 -16.35 -29.67
N ASN A 313 -4.98 -16.86 -28.78
CA ASN A 313 -4.61 -17.14 -27.38
C ASN A 313 -4.05 -15.88 -26.64
N GLY A 314 -4.70 -14.73 -26.84
CA GLY A 314 -4.22 -13.43 -26.36
C GLY A 314 -4.01 -13.36 -24.84
N GLU A 315 -4.74 -14.14 -24.04
CA GLU A 315 -4.54 -14.26 -22.60
C GLU A 315 -3.16 -14.81 -22.22
N TYR A 316 -2.63 -15.78 -23.00
CA TYR A 316 -1.28 -16.32 -22.76
C TYR A 316 -0.20 -15.31 -23.19
N VAL A 317 -0.43 -14.60 -24.31
CA VAL A 317 0.46 -13.52 -24.75
C VAL A 317 0.50 -12.40 -23.69
N TYR A 318 -0.66 -12.01 -23.18
CA TYR A 318 -0.77 -11.05 -22.06
C TYR A 318 0.07 -11.49 -20.86
N MET A 319 -0.09 -12.78 -20.44
CA MET A 319 0.65 -13.28 -19.29
C MET A 319 2.18 -13.30 -19.53
N MET A 320 2.63 -13.65 -20.73
CA MET A 320 4.06 -13.60 -21.04
C MET A 320 4.61 -12.17 -20.97
N VAL A 321 3.90 -11.21 -21.56
CA VAL A 321 4.30 -9.81 -21.57
C VAL A 321 4.28 -9.21 -20.16
N TRP A 322 3.19 -9.41 -19.42
CA TRP A 322 3.05 -8.91 -18.04
C TRP A 322 3.96 -9.64 -17.04
N GLY A 323 4.19 -10.93 -17.27
CA GLY A 323 5.16 -11.71 -16.50
C GLY A 323 6.57 -11.10 -16.53
N MET A 324 6.98 -10.54 -17.67
CA MET A 324 8.26 -9.84 -17.77
C MET A 324 8.32 -8.56 -16.92
N MET A 325 7.18 -7.88 -16.69
CA MET A 325 7.13 -6.77 -15.74
C MET A 325 7.39 -7.27 -14.29
N VAL A 326 6.84 -8.40 -13.89
CA VAL A 326 7.09 -9.01 -12.57
C VAL A 326 8.58 -9.37 -12.41
N VAL A 327 9.19 -9.97 -13.45
CA VAL A 327 10.63 -10.25 -13.48
C VAL A 327 11.44 -8.94 -13.33
N GLY A 328 11.06 -7.90 -14.08
CA GLY A 328 11.70 -6.59 -14.00
C GLY A 328 11.61 -5.97 -12.62
N ARG A 329 10.43 -6.04 -11.94
CA ARG A 329 10.25 -5.59 -10.55
C ARG A 329 11.13 -6.36 -9.57
N THR A 330 11.24 -7.67 -9.74
CA THR A 330 12.09 -8.52 -8.88
C THR A 330 13.55 -8.15 -9.03
N VAL A 331 14.03 -8.05 -10.28
CA VAL A 331 15.41 -7.61 -10.58
C VAL A 331 15.67 -6.20 -10.05
N GLY A 332 14.73 -5.26 -10.27
CA GLY A 332 14.81 -3.89 -9.75
C GLY A 332 14.91 -3.87 -8.21
N GLY A 333 14.13 -4.68 -7.52
CA GLY A 333 14.20 -4.82 -6.07
C GLY A 333 15.57 -5.32 -5.59
N LEU A 334 16.13 -6.35 -6.23
CA LEU A 334 17.48 -6.86 -5.94
C LEU A 334 18.58 -5.84 -6.21
N VAL A 335 18.45 -5.06 -7.28
CA VAL A 335 19.41 -3.98 -7.61
C VAL A 335 19.36 -2.90 -6.54
N HIS A 336 18.16 -2.44 -6.14
CA HIS A 336 18.01 -1.41 -5.11
C HIS A 336 18.42 -1.88 -3.71
N TYR A 337 18.36 -3.18 -3.44
CA TYR A 337 18.88 -3.74 -2.19
C TYR A 337 20.41 -3.59 -2.08
N LYS A 338 21.14 -3.72 -3.21
CA LYS A 338 22.59 -3.65 -3.24
C LYS A 338 23.12 -2.25 -3.57
N VAL A 339 22.40 -1.48 -4.37
CA VAL A 339 22.87 -0.20 -4.94
C VAL A 339 22.00 0.93 -4.38
N GLN A 340 22.62 1.79 -3.58
CA GLN A 340 21.97 3.01 -3.11
C GLN A 340 22.08 4.12 -4.15
N LEU A 341 20.95 4.76 -4.45
CA LEU A 341 20.93 5.88 -5.39
C LEU A 341 21.63 7.11 -4.79
N PRO A 342 22.45 7.84 -5.59
CA PRO A 342 23.13 9.03 -5.13
C PRO A 342 22.11 10.11 -4.74
N ILE A 343 22.19 10.58 -3.51
CA ILE A 343 21.20 11.46 -2.87
C ILE A 343 20.95 12.71 -3.74
N HIS A 344 22.03 13.38 -4.18
CA HIS A 344 21.95 14.62 -4.98
C HIS A 344 21.30 14.45 -6.37
N ARG A 345 21.17 13.21 -6.86
CA ARG A 345 20.61 12.92 -8.18
C ARG A 345 19.23 12.27 -8.13
N LYS A 346 18.69 11.99 -6.94
CA LYS A 346 17.39 11.32 -6.80
C LYS A 346 16.27 12.05 -7.55
N TYR A 347 16.22 13.38 -7.49
CA TYR A 347 15.26 14.18 -8.25
C TYR A 347 15.37 13.97 -9.76
N ALA A 348 16.59 14.07 -10.33
CA ALA A 348 16.80 13.93 -11.76
C ALA A 348 16.50 12.50 -12.24
N ILE A 349 16.90 11.50 -11.44
CA ILE A 349 16.60 10.09 -11.71
C ILE A 349 15.09 9.87 -11.67
N ALA A 350 14.38 10.39 -10.69
CA ALA A 350 12.93 10.25 -10.57
C ALA A 350 12.20 10.84 -11.79
N LEU A 351 12.54 12.07 -12.17
CA LEU A 351 11.92 12.71 -13.34
C LEU A 351 12.19 11.90 -14.64
N ALA A 352 13.43 11.47 -14.85
CA ALA A 352 13.76 10.63 -16.00
C ALA A 352 13.00 9.29 -15.99
N VAL A 353 12.91 8.64 -14.83
CA VAL A 353 12.18 7.38 -14.65
C VAL A 353 10.68 7.57 -14.91
N TYR A 354 10.07 8.65 -14.42
CA TYR A 354 8.65 8.92 -14.65
C TYR A 354 8.33 9.12 -16.13
N VAL A 355 9.16 9.87 -16.84
CA VAL A 355 9.02 10.08 -18.29
C VAL A 355 9.26 8.77 -19.05
N LEU A 356 10.30 8.01 -18.72
CA LEU A 356 10.60 6.74 -19.39
C LEU A 356 9.50 5.70 -19.20
N ILE A 357 8.97 5.53 -17.98
CA ILE A 357 7.83 4.63 -17.72
C ILE A 357 6.65 5.00 -18.61
N SER A 358 6.28 6.28 -18.66
CA SER A 358 5.15 6.74 -19.45
C SER A 358 5.38 6.53 -20.96
N LEU A 359 6.60 6.75 -21.46
CA LEU A 359 6.94 6.52 -22.87
C LEU A 359 6.91 5.03 -23.22
N LEU A 360 7.51 4.18 -22.38
CA LEU A 360 7.50 2.73 -22.58
C LEU A 360 6.06 2.21 -22.58
N GLU A 361 5.26 2.56 -21.57
CA GLU A 361 3.88 2.06 -21.43
C GLU A 361 2.94 2.66 -22.48
N GLY A 362 3.20 3.89 -22.95
CA GLY A 362 2.41 4.53 -24.01
C GLY A 362 2.67 3.97 -25.41
N THR A 363 3.78 3.31 -25.63
CA THR A 363 4.20 2.87 -26.97
C THR A 363 4.27 1.36 -27.15
N TYR A 364 4.33 0.58 -26.07
CA TYR A 364 4.59 -0.87 -26.19
C TYR A 364 3.53 -1.63 -26.99
N LEU A 365 2.23 -1.22 -26.96
CA LEU A 365 1.16 -1.87 -27.72
C LEU A 365 1.30 -1.72 -29.26
N PHE A 366 2.21 -0.90 -29.73
CA PHE A 366 2.54 -0.77 -31.17
C PHE A 366 3.69 -1.67 -31.61
N MET A 367 4.35 -2.32 -30.65
CA MET A 367 5.57 -3.09 -30.91
C MET A 367 5.25 -4.59 -31.06
N PRO A 368 6.14 -5.35 -31.70
CA PRO A 368 6.02 -6.80 -31.74
C PRO A 368 6.20 -7.41 -30.32
N VAL A 369 5.63 -8.59 -30.08
CA VAL A 369 5.59 -9.24 -28.75
C VAL A 369 6.94 -9.32 -28.05
N PRO A 370 8.06 -9.71 -28.69
CA PRO A 370 9.37 -9.75 -28.01
C PRO A 370 9.82 -8.37 -27.51
N VAL A 371 9.52 -7.31 -28.24
CA VAL A 371 9.83 -5.92 -27.84
C VAL A 371 8.88 -5.49 -26.71
N MET A 372 7.60 -5.84 -26.76
CA MET A 372 6.67 -5.61 -25.65
C MET A 372 7.20 -6.23 -24.35
N MET A 373 7.68 -7.47 -24.41
CA MET A 373 8.26 -8.18 -23.25
C MET A 373 9.48 -7.44 -22.68
N LEU A 374 10.38 -6.96 -23.53
CA LEU A 374 11.56 -6.18 -23.11
C LEU A 374 11.12 -4.83 -22.49
N MET A 375 10.17 -4.14 -23.12
CA MET A 375 9.66 -2.87 -22.58
C MET A 375 8.98 -3.05 -21.23
N CYS A 376 8.20 -4.12 -21.03
CA CYS A 376 7.58 -4.46 -19.75
C CYS A 376 8.63 -4.82 -18.70
N LEU A 377 9.69 -5.56 -19.05
CA LEU A 377 10.81 -5.83 -18.14
C LEU A 377 11.45 -4.52 -17.65
N CYS A 378 11.78 -3.61 -18.59
CA CYS A 378 12.33 -2.31 -18.27
C CYS A 378 11.36 -1.48 -17.39
N ASN A 379 10.06 -1.50 -17.74
CA ASN A 379 9.03 -0.80 -16.97
C ASN A 379 8.92 -1.32 -15.53
N GLY A 380 9.00 -2.63 -15.34
CA GLY A 380 9.05 -3.25 -14.02
C GLY A 380 10.23 -2.77 -13.18
N LEU A 381 11.43 -2.76 -13.75
CA LEU A 381 12.66 -2.28 -13.08
C LEU A 381 12.56 -0.80 -12.71
N LEU A 382 12.13 0.04 -13.65
CA LEU A 382 11.94 1.48 -13.43
C LEU A 382 10.83 1.76 -12.42
N GLY A 383 9.76 0.94 -12.40
CA GLY A 383 8.66 1.05 -11.46
C GLY A 383 9.09 0.90 -10.00
N VAL A 384 10.02 -0.03 -9.71
CA VAL A 384 10.60 -0.16 -8.36
C VAL A 384 11.43 1.07 -8.01
N THR A 385 12.20 1.61 -8.96
CA THR A 385 12.97 2.83 -8.75
C THR A 385 12.05 4.02 -8.41
N SER A 386 10.98 4.20 -9.18
CA SER A 386 9.94 5.21 -8.96
C SER A 386 9.35 5.08 -7.55
N TYR A 387 8.91 3.88 -7.19
CA TYR A 387 8.30 3.58 -5.89
C TYR A 387 9.25 3.89 -4.72
N THR A 388 10.49 3.40 -4.81
CA THR A 388 11.49 3.53 -3.74
C THR A 388 11.86 5.00 -3.51
N ILE A 389 12.10 5.78 -4.58
CA ILE A 389 12.42 7.22 -4.44
C ILE A 389 11.24 7.95 -3.81
N ARG A 390 10.03 7.74 -4.32
CA ARG A 390 8.84 8.42 -3.81
C ARG A 390 8.59 8.12 -2.34
N ILE A 391 8.50 6.83 -1.97
CA ILE A 391 8.10 6.46 -0.62
C ILE A 391 9.14 6.88 0.40
N SER A 392 10.43 6.64 0.12
CA SER A 392 11.51 7.03 1.03
C SER A 392 11.57 8.55 1.23
N ALA A 393 11.43 9.31 0.16
CA ALA A 393 11.50 10.77 0.21
C ALA A 393 10.28 11.38 0.94
N THR A 394 9.06 10.94 0.62
CA THR A 394 7.86 11.47 1.26
C THR A 394 7.79 11.09 2.74
N GLN A 395 8.14 9.84 3.10
CA GLN A 395 8.12 9.39 4.49
C GLN A 395 9.21 10.07 5.36
N SER A 396 10.34 10.45 4.77
CA SER A 396 11.38 11.20 5.50
C SER A 396 11.09 12.71 5.59
N TYR A 397 10.30 13.26 4.67
CA TYR A 397 9.95 14.69 4.65
C TYR A 397 8.77 15.00 5.56
N VAL A 398 7.74 14.17 5.56
CA VAL A 398 6.51 14.41 6.32
C VAL A 398 6.74 14.14 7.81
N PRO A 399 6.41 15.09 8.72
CA PRO A 399 6.50 14.87 10.17
C PRO A 399 5.67 13.66 10.62
N ASP A 400 6.16 12.90 11.60
CA ASP A 400 5.54 11.65 12.06
C ASP A 400 4.06 11.82 12.45
N GLU A 401 3.72 12.94 13.10
CA GLU A 401 2.36 13.28 13.52
C GLU A 401 1.38 13.46 12.34
N LYS A 402 1.89 13.79 11.14
CA LYS A 402 1.10 14.05 9.94
C LYS A 402 1.16 12.93 8.91
N LYS A 403 2.04 11.92 9.09
CA LYS A 403 2.23 10.83 8.12
C LYS A 403 0.93 10.08 7.80
N GLY A 404 0.16 9.73 8.83
CA GLY A 404 -1.11 9.03 8.62
C GLY A 404 -2.11 9.83 7.79
N ARG A 405 -2.27 11.13 8.10
CA ARG A 405 -3.18 12.03 7.38
C ARG A 405 -2.73 12.27 5.94
N PHE A 406 -1.42 12.47 5.74
CA PHE A 406 -0.81 12.60 4.41
C PHE A 406 -1.04 11.34 3.58
N ASN A 407 -0.70 10.16 4.11
CA ASN A 407 -0.85 8.89 3.40
C ASN A 407 -2.33 8.60 3.06
N GLY A 408 -3.25 8.90 3.97
CA GLY A 408 -4.69 8.77 3.74
C GLY A 408 -5.18 9.64 2.57
N ALA A 409 -4.84 10.93 2.57
CA ALA A 409 -5.18 11.87 1.49
C ALA A 409 -4.51 11.47 0.16
N PHE A 410 -3.24 11.07 0.20
CA PHE A 410 -2.49 10.62 -0.98
C PHE A 410 -3.08 9.35 -1.60
N ASN A 411 -3.39 8.33 -0.79
CA ASN A 411 -3.98 7.10 -1.26
C ASN A 411 -5.39 7.31 -1.81
N MET A 412 -6.20 8.14 -1.15
CA MET A 412 -7.54 8.50 -1.65
C MET A 412 -7.45 9.15 -3.03
N LEU A 413 -6.53 10.11 -3.22
CA LEU A 413 -6.32 10.78 -4.50
C LEU A 413 -5.92 9.80 -5.60
N ASN A 414 -5.02 8.85 -5.29
CA ASN A 414 -4.58 7.83 -6.23
C ASN A 414 -5.71 6.84 -6.58
N THR A 415 -6.51 6.41 -5.59
CA THR A 415 -7.63 5.48 -5.85
C THR A 415 -8.72 6.13 -6.68
N VAL A 416 -9.06 7.39 -6.40
CA VAL A 416 -10.00 8.19 -7.22
C VAL A 416 -9.44 8.36 -8.63
N GLY A 417 -8.16 8.67 -8.77
CA GLY A 417 -7.48 8.74 -10.06
C GLY A 417 -7.60 7.42 -10.83
N SER A 418 -7.26 6.30 -10.21
CA SER A 418 -7.34 4.98 -10.84
C SER A 418 -8.76 4.62 -11.28
N LEU A 419 -9.76 4.82 -10.41
CA LEU A 419 -11.17 4.56 -10.75
C LEU A 419 -11.66 5.43 -11.92
N THR A 420 -11.30 6.72 -11.89
CA THR A 420 -11.63 7.64 -12.99
C THR A 420 -10.97 7.17 -14.30
N GLY A 421 -9.70 6.74 -14.24
CA GLY A 421 -8.99 6.21 -15.40
C GLY A 421 -9.61 4.94 -15.96
N GLN A 422 -10.05 4.02 -15.10
CA GLN A 422 -10.76 2.80 -15.50
C GLN A 422 -12.04 3.14 -16.29
N LEU A 423 -12.89 4.02 -15.77
CA LEU A 423 -14.16 4.38 -16.38
C LEU A 423 -13.96 5.19 -17.68
N LEU A 424 -13.09 6.20 -17.66
CA LEU A 424 -12.81 7.01 -18.86
C LEU A 424 -12.18 6.18 -19.97
N ALA A 425 -11.22 5.31 -19.65
CA ALA A 425 -10.58 4.46 -20.65
C ALA A 425 -11.58 3.46 -21.24
N GLY A 426 -12.43 2.83 -20.40
CA GLY A 426 -13.49 1.94 -20.86
C GLY A 426 -14.46 2.61 -21.81
N ALA A 427 -14.88 3.86 -21.50
CA ALA A 427 -15.75 4.63 -22.39
C ALA A 427 -15.03 5.05 -23.69
N LEU A 428 -13.78 5.51 -23.61
CA LEU A 428 -13.03 5.96 -24.79
C LEU A 428 -12.67 4.83 -25.75
N THR A 429 -12.48 3.60 -25.25
CA THR A 429 -12.19 2.43 -26.10
C THR A 429 -13.38 2.01 -26.97
N VAL A 430 -14.59 2.51 -26.71
CA VAL A 430 -15.75 2.34 -27.60
C VAL A 430 -15.60 3.19 -28.87
N LEU A 431 -14.95 4.35 -28.75
CA LEU A 431 -14.83 5.34 -29.83
C LEU A 431 -13.47 5.30 -30.52
N LEU A 432 -12.43 4.93 -29.81
CA LEU A 432 -11.03 5.01 -30.26
C LEU A 432 -10.31 3.65 -30.10
N PRO A 433 -9.33 3.36 -30.96
CA PRO A 433 -8.52 2.16 -30.81
C PRO A 433 -7.80 2.13 -29.43
N ALA A 434 -7.83 1.00 -28.77
CA ALA A 434 -7.26 0.79 -27.42
C ALA A 434 -5.82 1.29 -27.27
N ARG A 435 -4.97 1.07 -28.32
CA ARG A 435 -3.58 1.56 -28.40
C ARG A 435 -3.49 3.08 -28.25
N LEU A 436 -4.35 3.80 -28.99
CA LEU A 436 -4.36 5.27 -28.97
C LEU A 436 -4.85 5.80 -27.62
N VAL A 437 -5.89 5.19 -27.07
CA VAL A 437 -6.40 5.58 -25.75
C VAL A 437 -5.29 5.47 -24.70
N LEU A 438 -4.60 4.33 -24.64
CA LEU A 438 -3.49 4.15 -23.69
C LEU A 438 -2.37 5.16 -23.91
N SER A 439 -2.00 5.41 -25.18
CA SER A 439 -0.95 6.39 -25.50
C SER A 439 -1.32 7.81 -25.06
N VAL A 440 -2.57 8.22 -25.20
CA VAL A 440 -3.06 9.53 -24.74
C VAL A 440 -2.94 9.66 -23.22
N PHE A 441 -3.39 8.65 -22.46
CA PHE A 441 -3.23 8.66 -21.00
C PHE A 441 -1.76 8.72 -20.57
N MET A 442 -0.87 7.97 -21.24
CA MET A 442 0.56 7.99 -20.94
C MET A 442 1.24 9.28 -21.37
N ALA A 443 0.86 9.86 -22.51
CA ALA A 443 1.33 11.19 -22.92
C ALA A 443 0.92 12.27 -21.89
N MET A 444 -0.32 12.22 -21.40
CA MET A 444 -0.76 13.10 -20.31
C MET A 444 0.10 12.91 -19.05
N THR A 445 0.44 11.67 -18.68
CA THR A 445 1.33 11.40 -17.54
C THR A 445 2.73 11.97 -17.79
N THR A 446 3.26 11.88 -19.01
CA THR A 446 4.54 12.52 -19.38
C THR A 446 4.47 14.04 -19.22
N VAL A 447 3.40 14.68 -19.72
CA VAL A 447 3.20 16.13 -19.57
C VAL A 447 3.11 16.51 -18.10
N THR A 448 2.35 15.78 -17.29
CA THR A 448 2.21 16.06 -15.86
C THR A 448 3.51 15.84 -15.09
N ALA A 449 4.35 14.87 -15.48
CA ALA A 449 5.70 14.72 -14.92
C ALA A 449 6.55 15.97 -15.16
N VAL A 450 6.55 16.49 -16.39
CA VAL A 450 7.32 17.70 -16.75
C VAL A 450 6.74 18.94 -16.05
N VAL A 451 5.42 19.10 -16.04
CA VAL A 451 4.75 20.29 -15.47
C VAL A 451 4.84 20.31 -13.94
N PHE A 452 4.42 19.23 -13.28
CA PHE A 452 4.38 19.21 -11.81
C PHE A 452 5.74 18.95 -11.19
N ILE A 453 6.45 17.90 -11.63
CA ILE A 453 7.76 17.55 -11.06
C ILE A 453 8.86 18.46 -11.64
N GLY A 454 8.91 18.63 -12.97
CA GLY A 454 9.90 19.49 -13.65
C GLY A 454 9.72 20.96 -13.31
N GLY A 455 8.49 21.50 -13.41
CA GLY A 455 8.18 22.91 -13.15
C GLY A 455 8.39 23.33 -11.69
N ASN A 456 8.27 22.40 -10.72
CA ASN A 456 8.51 22.66 -9.30
C ASN A 456 9.86 22.11 -8.82
N LYS A 457 10.91 22.18 -9.66
CA LYS A 457 12.24 21.60 -9.40
C LYS A 457 12.77 21.88 -8.00
N GLN A 458 12.74 23.14 -7.55
CA GLN A 458 13.28 23.53 -6.24
C GLN A 458 12.54 22.85 -5.09
N ALA A 459 11.21 22.87 -5.10
CA ALA A 459 10.39 22.32 -4.04
C ALA A 459 10.46 20.77 -4.01
N VAL A 460 10.41 20.11 -5.19
CA VAL A 460 10.48 18.65 -5.28
C VAL A 460 11.88 18.14 -5.01
N SER A 461 12.94 18.82 -5.45
CA SER A 461 14.32 18.42 -5.15
C SER A 461 14.64 18.54 -3.65
N ALA A 462 14.05 19.49 -2.93
CA ALA A 462 14.18 19.60 -1.48
C ALA A 462 13.59 18.40 -0.73
N ILE A 463 12.58 17.72 -1.33
CA ILE A 463 12.00 16.50 -0.80
C ILE A 463 12.82 15.27 -1.22
N TYR A 464 13.13 15.13 -2.52
CA TYR A 464 13.74 13.91 -3.06
C TYR A 464 15.23 13.79 -2.77
N ASN A 465 15.96 14.91 -2.69
CA ASN A 465 17.40 14.94 -2.42
C ASN A 465 17.73 15.10 -0.92
N ARG A 466 16.74 14.95 -0.03
CA ARG A 466 16.95 15.01 1.41
C ARG A 466 17.75 13.80 1.89
N GLN A 467 18.72 14.01 2.78
CA GLN A 467 19.38 12.91 3.50
C GLN A 467 18.35 12.22 4.41
N GLN A 468 18.36 10.92 4.38
CA GLN A 468 17.50 10.05 5.19
C GLN A 468 18.20 9.73 6.51
#